data_14d11906e29f420f80bf4fd9be2cd237
#
_entry.id   14d11906e29f420f80bf4fd9be2cd237
#
_cell.length_a   1.000
_cell.length_b   1.000
_cell.length_c   1.000
_cell.angle_alpha   90.00
_cell.angle_beta   90.00
_cell.angle_gamma   90.00
#
_symmetry.space_group_name_H-M   'P 1'
#
loop_
_entity.id
_entity.type
_entity.pdbx_description
1 polymer ?
#
loop_
_entity_poly.entity_id
_entity_poly.type
_entity_poly.pdbx_seq_one_letter_code
_entity_poly.pdbx_strand_id
1 'polypeptide(L)'
;SLGILNPFWEKLRLLHAGFSTDTIRIVHIGDSHIRGRILPRTTGTLLTETFGAISYTDMGINGAFCTTFTRPDRISDIAALHPDLVILSFGTNESHNRRYNTLLHYRQMDELVRMLRDSLPNVPLLMTTPPGSYDSFRKSRRRRTYSINPRTAIAVETMRRFADDNGLAVWDMYEAVGGRQRACLNWQEAKLMRPD
;
A
#
# COMPACT_ATOMS: atom_id res chain seq x y z
N SER A 1 -12.78 -7.42 3.86
CA SER A 1 -13.47 -7.12 5.13
C SER A 1 -12.50 -6.61 6.18
N LEU A 2 -12.84 -5.51 6.86
CA LEU A 2 -12.01 -4.96 7.95
C LEU A 2 -11.93 -5.90 9.17
N GLY A 3 -12.83 -6.88 9.28
CA GLY A 3 -12.79 -7.93 10.31
C GLY A 3 -11.53 -8.80 10.27
N ILE A 4 -10.85 -8.85 9.13
CA ILE A 4 -9.56 -9.53 8.98
C ILE A 4 -8.50 -8.92 9.90
N LEU A 5 -8.62 -7.64 10.22
CA LEU A 5 -7.70 -6.91 11.10
C LEU A 5 -8.04 -7.05 12.60
N ASN A 6 -9.07 -7.81 12.97
CA ASN A 6 -9.47 -7.96 14.37
C ASN A 6 -8.33 -8.41 15.30
N PRO A 7 -7.45 -9.36 14.93
CA PRO A 7 -6.30 -9.71 15.79
C PRO A 7 -5.36 -8.52 16.05
N PHE A 8 -5.18 -7.65 15.05
CA PHE A 8 -4.39 -6.43 15.19
C PHE A 8 -5.09 -5.38 16.05
N TRP A 9 -6.39 -5.16 15.84
CA TRP A 9 -7.18 -4.24 16.65
C TRP A 9 -7.20 -4.66 18.12
N GLU A 10 -7.26 -5.95 18.40
CA GLU A 10 -7.23 -6.46 19.77
C GLU A 10 -5.88 -6.15 20.45
N LYS A 11 -4.77 -6.30 19.75
CA LYS A 11 -3.45 -5.91 20.27
C LYS A 11 -3.36 -4.41 20.58
N LEU A 12 -3.88 -3.57 19.69
CA LEU A 12 -3.95 -2.13 19.91
C LEU A 12 -4.83 -1.79 21.11
N ARG A 13 -5.98 -2.42 21.24
CA ARG A 13 -6.91 -2.22 22.36
C ARG A 13 -6.25 -2.57 23.70
N LEU A 14 -5.56 -3.70 23.77
CA LEU A 14 -4.85 -4.13 24.97
C LEU A 14 -3.71 -3.17 25.34
N LEU A 15 -2.97 -2.70 24.35
CA LEU A 15 -1.91 -1.72 24.56
C LEU A 15 -2.47 -0.39 25.08
N HIS A 16 -3.51 0.13 24.45
CA HIS A 16 -4.17 1.39 24.86
C HIS A 16 -4.78 1.32 26.25
N ALA A 17 -5.35 0.19 26.62
CA ALA A 17 -5.95 -0.05 27.92
C ALA A 17 -4.92 -0.33 29.04
N GLY A 18 -3.64 -0.44 28.72
CA GLY A 18 -2.57 -0.73 29.67
C GLY A 18 -2.46 -2.20 30.10
N PHE A 19 -3.15 -3.11 29.44
CA PHE A 19 -3.06 -4.56 29.69
C PHE A 19 -1.87 -5.22 29.00
N SER A 20 -1.20 -4.52 28.09
CA SER A 20 0.02 -4.98 27.41
C SER A 20 1.06 -3.87 27.41
N THR A 21 2.34 -4.26 27.51
CA THR A 21 3.49 -3.37 27.36
C THR A 21 4.30 -3.68 26.11
N ASP A 22 3.83 -4.63 25.29
CA ASP A 22 4.51 -5.05 24.07
C ASP A 22 4.49 -3.93 23.03
N THR A 23 5.61 -3.76 22.32
CA THR A 23 5.65 -2.88 21.16
C THR A 23 4.90 -3.53 20.01
N ILE A 24 3.97 -2.80 19.42
CA ILE A 24 3.27 -3.22 18.20
C ILE A 24 4.08 -2.80 16.99
N ARG A 25 4.34 -3.73 16.09
CA ARG A 25 5.20 -3.54 14.92
C ARG A 25 4.38 -3.57 13.65
N ILE A 26 4.46 -2.46 12.89
CA ILE A 26 3.85 -2.31 11.57
C ILE A 26 4.97 -2.21 10.54
N VAL A 27 4.94 -3.04 9.51
CA VAL A 27 5.84 -2.96 8.36
C VAL A 27 5.03 -2.53 7.14
N HIS A 28 5.46 -1.47 6.50
CA HIS A 28 4.80 -0.91 5.33
C HIS A 28 5.73 -1.04 4.11
N ILE A 29 5.37 -1.91 3.18
CA ILE A 29 6.07 -2.10 1.92
C ILE A 29 5.31 -1.44 0.78
N GLY A 30 6.01 -0.98 -0.22
CA GLY A 30 5.36 -0.31 -1.35
C GLY A 30 6.30 0.48 -2.25
N ASP A 31 5.70 1.34 -3.05
CA ASP A 31 6.36 2.16 -4.06
C ASP A 31 6.84 3.52 -3.54
N SER A 32 7.06 4.46 -4.44
CA SER A 32 7.58 5.80 -4.12
C SER A 32 6.69 6.63 -3.19
N HIS A 33 5.39 6.39 -3.15
CA HIS A 33 4.48 7.06 -2.22
C HIS A 33 4.83 6.73 -0.77
N ILE A 34 5.30 5.50 -0.53
CA ILE A 34 5.78 5.08 0.78
C ILE A 34 7.16 5.67 1.04
N ARG A 35 8.08 5.58 0.08
CA ARG A 35 9.43 6.15 0.22
C ARG A 35 9.44 7.66 0.42
N GLY A 36 8.47 8.39 -0.13
CA GLY A 36 8.31 9.81 0.11
C GLY A 36 8.03 10.18 1.56
N ARG A 37 7.70 9.19 2.39
CA ARG A 37 7.52 9.25 3.84
C ARG A 37 6.41 10.18 4.34
N ILE A 38 5.61 10.74 3.46
CA ILE A 38 4.51 11.63 3.85
C ILE A 38 3.43 10.83 4.58
N LEU A 39 2.87 9.81 3.92
CA LEU A 39 1.87 8.92 4.52
C LEU A 39 2.41 8.11 5.70
N PRO A 40 3.55 7.39 5.56
CA PRO A 40 4.08 6.62 6.68
C PRO A 40 4.39 7.44 7.91
N ARG A 41 4.98 8.63 7.75
CA ARG A 41 5.26 9.54 8.88
C ARG A 41 3.99 9.98 9.57
N THR A 42 3.00 10.45 8.82
CA THR A 42 1.72 10.89 9.38
C THR A 42 1.01 9.75 10.08
N THR A 43 0.92 8.59 9.46
CA THR A 43 0.27 7.42 10.03
C THR A 43 1.02 6.93 11.28
N GLY A 44 2.34 6.80 11.21
CA GLY A 44 3.16 6.37 12.34
C GLY A 44 3.07 7.32 13.53
N THR A 45 3.11 8.64 13.28
CA THR A 45 2.96 9.66 14.33
C THR A 45 1.60 9.59 14.99
N LEU A 46 0.52 9.54 14.22
CA LEU A 46 -0.85 9.44 14.76
C LEU A 46 -1.06 8.16 15.56
N LEU A 47 -0.56 7.03 15.09
CA LEU A 47 -0.66 5.76 15.82
C LEU A 47 0.11 5.82 17.14
N THR A 48 1.34 6.35 17.11
CA THR A 48 2.17 6.48 18.31
C THR A 48 1.54 7.43 19.34
N GLU A 49 1.04 8.57 18.90
CA GLU A 49 0.35 9.54 19.76
C GLU A 49 -0.93 8.96 20.37
N THR A 50 -1.66 8.14 19.60
CA THR A 50 -2.93 7.57 20.05
C THR A 50 -2.76 6.34 20.94
N PHE A 51 -1.85 5.43 20.59
CA PHE A 51 -1.75 4.10 21.19
C PHE A 51 -0.47 3.84 21.98
N GLY A 52 0.57 4.65 21.81
CA GLY A 52 1.82 4.52 22.56
C GLY A 52 2.89 3.73 21.81
N ALA A 53 3.33 2.58 22.33
CA ALA A 53 4.49 1.84 21.82
C ALA A 53 4.24 1.19 20.45
N ILE A 54 4.30 2.00 19.38
CA ILE A 54 4.17 1.58 17.98
C ILE A 54 5.52 1.73 17.30
N SER A 55 6.02 0.66 16.69
CA SER A 55 7.13 0.69 15.75
C SER A 55 6.60 0.63 14.33
N TYR A 56 6.79 1.69 13.57
CA TYR A 56 6.36 1.79 12.18
C TYR A 56 7.57 1.83 11.26
N THR A 57 7.79 0.75 10.50
CA THR A 57 8.92 0.64 9.57
C THR A 57 8.42 0.79 8.14
N ASP A 58 8.84 1.85 7.47
CA ASP A 58 8.61 2.01 6.05
C ASP A 58 9.75 1.39 5.23
N MET A 59 9.40 0.54 4.26
CA MET A 59 10.32 -0.13 3.34
C MET A 59 9.98 0.22 1.89
N GLY A 60 9.56 1.45 1.63
CA GLY A 60 9.22 1.91 0.29
C GLY A 60 10.43 1.99 -0.64
N ILE A 61 10.24 1.62 -1.90
CA ILE A 61 11.24 1.67 -2.96
C ILE A 61 10.69 2.45 -4.16
N ASN A 62 11.45 3.41 -4.66
CA ASN A 62 11.06 4.17 -5.85
C ASN A 62 10.87 3.25 -7.05
N GLY A 63 9.75 3.41 -7.75
CA GLY A 63 9.44 2.63 -8.93
C GLY A 63 9.07 1.18 -8.66
N ALA A 64 8.89 0.79 -7.39
CA ALA A 64 8.59 -0.59 -7.04
C ALA A 64 7.25 -1.06 -7.58
N PHE A 65 7.26 -2.30 -8.05
CA PHE A 65 6.09 -3.13 -8.29
C PHE A 65 5.94 -4.12 -7.13
N CYS A 66 4.81 -4.78 -7.03
CA CYS A 66 4.68 -5.89 -6.07
C CYS A 66 5.76 -6.95 -6.27
N THR A 67 6.17 -7.22 -7.50
CA THR A 67 7.26 -8.15 -7.84
C THR A 67 8.63 -7.74 -7.31
N THR A 68 8.84 -6.47 -7.01
CA THR A 68 10.10 -5.99 -6.41
C THR A 68 10.37 -6.63 -5.05
N PHE A 69 9.31 -6.93 -4.30
CA PHE A 69 9.39 -7.57 -2.98
C PHE A 69 9.23 -9.09 -3.04
N THR A 70 8.91 -9.66 -4.19
CA THR A 70 8.74 -11.11 -4.38
C THR A 70 10.11 -11.78 -4.53
N ARG A 71 10.91 -11.69 -3.48
CA ARG A 71 12.28 -12.22 -3.39
C ARG A 71 12.52 -12.77 -1.98
N PRO A 72 13.18 -13.93 -1.85
CA PRO A 72 13.44 -14.52 -0.54
C PRO A 72 14.18 -13.61 0.44
N ASP A 73 15.16 -12.84 -0.02
CA ASP A 73 15.92 -11.90 0.82
C ASP A 73 15.05 -10.77 1.36
N ARG A 74 14.16 -10.21 0.54
CA ARG A 74 13.23 -9.14 0.98
C ARG A 74 12.16 -9.66 1.93
N ILE A 75 11.63 -10.84 1.66
CA ILE A 75 10.66 -11.49 2.57
C ILE A 75 11.32 -11.80 3.91
N SER A 76 12.55 -12.29 3.92
CA SER A 76 13.31 -12.52 5.16
C SER A 76 13.53 -11.24 5.95
N ASP A 77 13.85 -10.12 5.29
CA ASP A 77 14.03 -8.82 5.95
C ASP A 77 12.73 -8.33 6.60
N ILE A 78 11.59 -8.53 5.93
CA ILE A 78 10.27 -8.21 6.49
C ILE A 78 9.97 -9.09 7.70
N ALA A 79 10.16 -10.39 7.57
CA ALA A 79 9.88 -11.35 8.64
C ALA A 79 10.77 -11.14 9.87
N ALA A 80 12.02 -10.72 9.68
CA ALA A 80 12.97 -10.42 10.76
C ALA A 80 12.51 -9.25 11.65
N LEU A 81 11.63 -8.39 11.17
CA LEU A 81 11.05 -7.29 11.95
C LEU A 81 9.89 -7.76 12.86
N HIS A 82 9.47 -9.01 12.78
CA HIS A 82 8.35 -9.58 13.56
C HIS A 82 7.09 -8.70 13.54
N PRO A 83 6.54 -8.40 12.36
CA PRO A 83 5.40 -7.50 12.26
C PRO A 83 4.13 -8.10 12.85
N ASP A 84 3.31 -7.24 13.44
CA ASP A 84 1.92 -7.53 13.84
C ASP A 84 0.93 -7.19 12.72
N LEU A 85 1.35 -6.36 11.77
CA LEU A 85 0.63 -6.00 10.57
C LEU A 85 1.61 -5.69 9.45
N VAL A 86 1.33 -6.16 8.24
CA VAL A 86 2.04 -5.75 7.02
C VAL A 86 1.06 -4.99 6.13
N ILE A 87 1.45 -3.77 5.74
CA ILE A 87 0.70 -2.94 4.79
C ILE A 87 1.39 -3.00 3.43
N LEU A 88 0.60 -3.26 2.38
CA LEU A 88 1.06 -3.34 1.00
C LEU A 88 0.47 -2.18 0.19
N SER A 89 1.33 -1.28 -0.28
CA SER A 89 0.93 -0.08 -1.05
C SER A 89 1.62 -0.08 -2.41
N PHE A 90 0.99 -0.74 -3.37
CA PHE A 90 1.42 -0.87 -4.76
C PHE A 90 0.31 -0.43 -5.71
N GLY A 91 0.53 -0.56 -7.00
CA GLY A 91 -0.46 -0.38 -8.04
C GLY A 91 -0.22 0.84 -8.94
N THR A 92 0.46 1.89 -8.45
CA THR A 92 0.79 3.06 -9.27
C THR A 92 1.67 2.68 -10.45
N ASN A 93 2.79 2.01 -10.20
CA ASN A 93 3.74 1.64 -11.25
C ASN A 93 3.18 0.55 -12.17
N GLU A 94 2.45 -0.43 -11.64
CA GLU A 94 1.76 -1.44 -12.43
C GLU A 94 0.78 -0.78 -13.41
N SER A 95 0.00 0.19 -12.96
CA SER A 95 -0.99 0.90 -13.80
C SER A 95 -0.37 1.86 -14.82
N HIS A 96 0.88 2.30 -14.62
CA HIS A 96 1.61 3.09 -15.60
C HIS A 96 2.04 2.31 -16.84
N ASN A 97 2.09 0.99 -16.76
CA ASN A 97 2.39 0.16 -17.92
C ASN A 97 1.23 0.23 -18.91
N ARG A 98 1.47 0.74 -20.11
CA ARG A 98 0.46 0.83 -21.17
C ARG A 98 -0.07 -0.55 -21.64
N ARG A 99 0.68 -1.60 -21.37
CA ARG A 99 0.29 -2.99 -21.59
C ARG A 99 -0.21 -3.66 -20.31
N TYR A 100 -0.79 -2.88 -19.39
CA TYR A 100 -1.32 -3.41 -18.15
C TYR A 100 -2.24 -4.62 -18.44
N ASN A 101 -2.01 -5.69 -17.69
CA ASN A 101 -2.77 -6.94 -17.81
C ASN A 101 -3.27 -7.35 -16.41
N THR A 102 -4.59 -7.46 -16.28
CA THR A 102 -5.23 -7.78 -15.00
C THR A 102 -4.85 -9.15 -14.48
N LEU A 103 -4.77 -10.16 -15.35
CA LEU A 103 -4.43 -11.52 -14.95
C LEU A 103 -2.98 -11.62 -14.49
N LEU A 104 -2.06 -10.97 -15.19
CA LEU A 104 -0.65 -10.91 -14.78
C LEU A 104 -0.50 -10.22 -13.44
N HIS A 105 -1.13 -9.07 -13.25
CA HIS A 105 -1.10 -8.32 -11.99
C HIS A 105 -1.66 -9.15 -10.83
N TYR A 106 -2.79 -9.83 -11.05
CA TYR A 106 -3.38 -10.72 -10.05
C TYR A 106 -2.41 -11.83 -9.63
N ARG A 107 -1.75 -12.49 -10.59
CA ARG A 107 -0.77 -13.54 -10.31
C ARG A 107 0.45 -13.02 -9.57
N GLN A 108 0.92 -11.82 -9.89
CA GLN A 108 2.06 -11.20 -9.22
C GLN A 108 1.73 -10.87 -7.76
N MET A 109 0.54 -10.37 -7.48
CA MET A 109 0.06 -10.17 -6.12
C MET A 109 -0.07 -11.49 -5.35
N ASP A 110 -0.59 -12.52 -6.01
CA ASP A 110 -0.75 -13.85 -5.41
C ASP A 110 0.62 -14.43 -5.00
N GLU A 111 1.62 -14.31 -5.83
CA GLU A 111 2.97 -14.79 -5.53
C GLU A 111 3.58 -14.07 -4.32
N LEU A 112 3.49 -12.75 -4.28
CA LEU A 112 3.97 -11.96 -3.15
C LEU A 112 3.27 -12.35 -1.85
N VAL A 113 1.95 -12.44 -1.87
CA VAL A 113 1.15 -12.76 -0.69
C VAL A 113 1.42 -14.17 -0.19
N ARG A 114 1.60 -15.14 -1.08
CA ARG A 114 1.99 -16.51 -0.69
C ARG A 114 3.34 -16.52 0.02
N MET A 115 4.33 -15.83 -0.50
CA MET A 115 5.66 -15.75 0.13
C MET A 115 5.58 -15.08 1.50
N LEU A 116 4.80 -14.00 1.63
CA LEU A 116 4.58 -13.35 2.92
C LEU A 116 3.89 -14.29 3.91
N ARG A 117 2.86 -15.00 3.50
CA ARG A 117 2.11 -15.92 4.36
C ARG A 117 2.89 -17.17 4.76
N ASP A 118 3.80 -17.63 3.90
CA ASP A 118 4.69 -18.75 4.25
C ASP A 118 5.62 -18.39 5.41
N SER A 119 6.12 -17.15 5.43
CA SER A 119 7.00 -16.65 6.51
C SER A 119 6.25 -16.05 7.69
N LEU A 120 5.05 -15.53 7.48
CA LEU A 120 4.24 -14.81 8.46
C LEU A 120 2.78 -15.30 8.44
N PRO A 121 2.53 -16.57 8.79
CA PRO A 121 1.22 -17.21 8.58
C PRO A 121 0.08 -16.58 9.38
N ASN A 122 0.39 -15.96 10.52
CA ASN A 122 -0.61 -15.39 11.44
C ASN A 122 -0.67 -13.86 11.41
N VAL A 123 0.08 -13.24 10.52
CA VAL A 123 0.13 -11.77 10.43
C VAL A 123 -0.91 -11.28 9.42
N PRO A 124 -1.84 -10.41 9.84
CA PRO A 124 -2.80 -9.82 8.92
C PRO A 124 -2.12 -8.93 7.89
N LEU A 125 -2.64 -8.94 6.68
CA LEU A 125 -2.19 -8.11 5.56
C LEU A 125 -3.27 -7.09 5.22
N LEU A 126 -2.85 -5.84 5.08
CA LEU A 126 -3.70 -4.72 4.63
C LEU A 126 -3.16 -4.21 3.30
N MET A 127 -3.99 -4.23 2.28
CA MET A 127 -3.68 -3.66 0.98
C MET A 127 -4.28 -2.26 0.89
N THR A 128 -3.48 -1.27 0.45
CA THR A 128 -4.00 0.04 0.07
C THR A 128 -3.99 0.19 -1.44
N THR A 129 -5.03 0.77 -2.00
CA THR A 129 -5.08 1.05 -3.43
C THR A 129 -4.33 2.35 -3.76
N PRO A 130 -3.79 2.52 -4.99
CA PRO A 130 -3.12 3.75 -5.37
C PRO A 130 -4.09 4.91 -5.50
N PRO A 131 -3.63 6.17 -5.32
CA PRO A 131 -4.51 7.35 -5.33
C PRO A 131 -4.95 7.79 -6.73
N GLY A 132 -4.51 7.20 -7.77
CA GLY A 132 -4.65 7.66 -9.14
C GLY A 132 -3.36 8.28 -9.66
N SER A 133 -3.26 8.40 -10.97
CA SER A 133 -2.06 8.90 -11.63
C SER A 133 -2.38 9.59 -12.95
N TYR A 134 -1.41 10.35 -13.46
CA TYR A 134 -1.48 10.95 -14.79
C TYR A 134 -0.60 10.21 -15.78
N ASP A 135 -1.08 10.06 -17.01
CA ASP A 135 -0.25 9.74 -18.15
C ASP A 135 0.32 11.05 -18.72
N SER A 136 1.59 11.05 -19.10
CA SER A 136 2.23 12.16 -19.77
C SER A 136 2.47 11.87 -21.24
N PHE A 137 2.11 12.80 -22.10
CA PHE A 137 2.31 12.72 -23.55
C PHE A 137 3.20 13.84 -24.03
N ARG A 138 4.22 13.52 -24.82
CA ARG A 138 5.11 14.51 -25.40
C ARG A 138 4.46 15.13 -26.64
N LYS A 139 4.04 16.38 -26.55
CA LYS A 139 3.52 17.16 -27.70
C LYS A 139 4.62 17.77 -28.57
N SER A 140 5.74 18.16 -27.96
CA SER A 140 6.93 18.72 -28.64
C SER A 140 8.15 18.59 -27.73
N ARG A 141 9.35 19.03 -28.20
CA ARG A 141 10.57 19.02 -27.38
C ARG A 141 10.43 19.74 -26.05
N ARG A 142 9.50 20.73 -25.95
CA ARG A 142 9.34 21.61 -24.77
C ARG A 142 7.97 21.48 -24.09
N ARG A 143 7.02 20.70 -24.62
CA ARG A 143 5.66 20.66 -24.09
C ARG A 143 5.19 19.22 -23.87
N ARG A 144 4.76 18.96 -22.62
CA ARG A 144 4.04 17.73 -22.26
C ARG A 144 2.58 18.05 -21.95
N THR A 145 1.69 17.16 -22.29
CA THR A 145 0.29 17.17 -21.83
C THR A 145 0.09 15.99 -20.90
N TYR A 146 -0.82 16.17 -19.96
CA TYR A 146 -1.15 15.17 -18.96
C TYR A 146 -2.64 14.82 -19.06
N SER A 147 -2.96 13.55 -18.92
CA SER A 147 -4.33 13.07 -18.81
C SER A 147 -4.43 12.01 -17.71
N ILE A 148 -5.61 11.87 -17.11
CA ILE A 148 -5.83 10.85 -16.08
C ILE A 148 -5.55 9.47 -16.66
N ASN A 149 -4.75 8.68 -15.98
CA ASN A 149 -4.46 7.31 -16.35
C ASN A 149 -5.68 6.40 -16.10
N PRO A 150 -6.35 5.89 -17.14
CA PRO A 150 -7.54 5.07 -16.98
C PRO A 150 -7.24 3.68 -16.44
N ARG A 151 -6.00 3.21 -16.56
CA ARG A 151 -5.58 1.89 -16.09
C ARG A 151 -5.51 1.81 -14.57
N THR A 152 -5.38 2.94 -13.88
CA THR A 152 -5.39 2.94 -12.41
C THR A 152 -6.72 2.41 -11.86
N ALA A 153 -7.85 2.82 -12.42
CA ALA A 153 -9.16 2.29 -12.01
C ALA A 153 -9.27 0.78 -12.23
N ILE A 154 -8.71 0.26 -13.33
CA ILE A 154 -8.70 -1.16 -13.64
C ILE A 154 -7.79 -1.92 -12.66
N ALA A 155 -6.62 -1.35 -12.35
CA ALA A 155 -5.71 -1.93 -11.37
C ALA A 155 -6.33 -1.99 -9.96
N VAL A 156 -6.99 -0.92 -9.55
CA VAL A 156 -7.72 -0.85 -8.27
C VAL A 156 -8.78 -1.94 -8.17
N GLU A 157 -9.58 -2.14 -9.21
CA GLU A 157 -10.60 -3.19 -9.25
C GLU A 157 -9.97 -4.59 -9.17
N THR A 158 -8.86 -4.80 -9.85
CA THR A 158 -8.10 -6.05 -9.78
C THR A 158 -7.57 -6.30 -8.36
N MET A 159 -7.06 -5.26 -7.71
CA MET A 159 -6.54 -5.33 -6.33
C MET A 159 -7.65 -5.64 -5.33
N ARG A 160 -8.81 -5.01 -5.46
CA ARG A 160 -9.99 -5.29 -4.62
C ARG A 160 -10.44 -6.74 -4.74
N ARG A 161 -10.59 -7.22 -5.98
CA ARG A 161 -10.97 -8.61 -6.24
C ARG A 161 -9.95 -9.59 -5.66
N PHE A 162 -8.66 -9.33 -5.88
CA PHE A 162 -7.60 -10.15 -5.30
C PHE A 162 -7.69 -10.21 -3.77
N ALA A 163 -7.89 -9.07 -3.13
CA ALA A 163 -7.97 -9.00 -1.67
C ALA A 163 -9.19 -9.76 -1.12
N ASP A 164 -10.33 -9.64 -1.78
CA ASP A 164 -11.55 -10.37 -1.42
C ASP A 164 -11.35 -11.89 -1.58
N ASP A 165 -10.76 -12.32 -2.69
CA ASP A 165 -10.51 -13.74 -2.98
C ASP A 165 -9.52 -14.36 -1.99
N ASN A 166 -8.57 -13.59 -1.48
CA ASN A 166 -7.43 -14.07 -0.70
C ASN A 166 -7.45 -13.65 0.77
N GLY A 167 -8.51 -13.03 1.24
CA GLY A 167 -8.66 -12.69 2.66
C GLY A 167 -7.70 -11.59 3.14
N LEU A 168 -7.45 -10.57 2.31
CA LEU A 168 -6.77 -9.36 2.73
C LEU A 168 -7.78 -8.27 3.09
N ALA A 169 -7.44 -7.44 4.08
CA ALA A 169 -8.14 -6.19 4.29
C ALA A 169 -7.74 -5.18 3.20
N VAL A 170 -8.64 -4.29 2.85
CA VAL A 170 -8.40 -3.22 1.87
C VAL A 170 -8.78 -1.87 2.46
N TRP A 171 -7.89 -0.91 2.32
CA TRP A 171 -8.24 0.49 2.40
C TRP A 171 -8.18 1.10 1.00
N ASP A 172 -9.33 1.49 0.49
CA ASP A 172 -9.45 2.03 -0.85
C ASP A 172 -9.13 3.52 -0.87
N MET A 173 -7.84 3.80 -1.01
CA MET A 173 -7.35 5.17 -1.10
C MET A 173 -7.82 5.86 -2.38
N TYR A 174 -7.98 5.11 -3.47
CA TYR A 174 -8.47 5.64 -4.74
C TYR A 174 -9.85 6.28 -4.60
N GLU A 175 -10.79 5.58 -3.97
CA GLU A 175 -12.12 6.11 -3.69
C GLU A 175 -12.10 7.21 -2.61
N ALA A 176 -11.27 7.05 -1.58
CA ALA A 176 -11.15 8.03 -0.50
C ALA A 176 -10.72 9.42 -0.98
N VAL A 177 -9.92 9.49 -2.06
CA VAL A 177 -9.47 10.76 -2.66
C VAL A 177 -10.29 11.21 -3.86
N GLY A 178 -11.44 10.58 -4.14
CA GLY A 178 -12.42 11.03 -5.12
C GLY A 178 -12.56 10.20 -6.40
N GLY A 179 -11.94 9.02 -6.45
CA GLY A 179 -12.09 8.07 -7.55
C GLY A 179 -11.47 8.55 -8.87
N ARG A 180 -11.95 7.98 -9.98
CA ARG A 180 -11.35 8.15 -11.32
C ARG A 180 -11.16 9.59 -11.78
N GLN A 181 -12.11 10.47 -11.48
CA GLN A 181 -12.11 11.83 -12.02
C GLN A 181 -11.31 12.82 -11.18
N ARG A 182 -11.29 12.66 -9.87
CA ARG A 182 -10.74 13.66 -8.93
C ARG A 182 -9.58 13.16 -8.07
N ALA A 183 -9.28 11.88 -8.11
CA ALA A 183 -8.27 11.29 -7.25
C ALA A 183 -6.91 12.01 -7.31
N CYS A 184 -6.42 12.28 -8.52
CA CYS A 184 -5.14 12.97 -8.71
C CYS A 184 -5.16 14.42 -8.19
N LEU A 185 -6.23 15.16 -8.50
CA LEU A 185 -6.38 16.56 -8.06
C LEU A 185 -6.47 16.65 -6.55
N ASN A 186 -7.34 15.87 -5.94
CA ASN A 186 -7.52 15.87 -4.48
C ASN A 186 -6.23 15.45 -3.75
N TRP A 187 -5.50 14.51 -4.31
CA TRP A 187 -4.22 14.06 -3.77
C TRP A 187 -3.15 15.14 -3.84
N GLN A 188 -3.09 15.89 -4.95
CA GLN A 188 -2.19 17.03 -5.11
C GLN A 188 -2.56 18.21 -4.20
N GLU A 189 -3.85 18.56 -4.10
CA GLU A 189 -4.36 19.60 -3.22
C GLU A 189 -4.04 19.32 -1.75
N ALA A 190 -4.11 18.06 -1.35
CA ALA A 190 -3.71 17.61 -0.02
C ALA A 190 -2.17 17.59 0.18
N LYS A 191 -1.38 17.94 -0.83
CA LYS A 191 0.09 17.91 -0.83
C LYS A 191 0.69 16.53 -0.52
N LEU A 192 -0.06 15.48 -0.79
CA LEU A 192 0.36 14.09 -0.57
C LEU A 192 1.04 13.48 -1.81
N MET A 193 0.96 14.18 -2.93
CA MET A 193 1.60 13.82 -4.20
C MET A 193 2.29 15.04 -4.81
N ARG A 194 3.47 14.83 -5.41
CA ARG A 194 4.15 15.89 -6.15
C ARG A 194 3.54 16.06 -7.54
N PRO A 195 3.39 17.29 -8.02
CA PRO A 195 2.95 17.57 -9.38
C PRO A 195 4.15 17.50 -10.34
N ASP A 196 4.49 16.34 -10.81
CA ASP A 196 5.60 16.17 -11.76
C ASP A 196 5.22 15.47 -13.04
#